data_1f3dfc7d669d376169f0fbf23009a1a5
#
_entry.id   1f3dfc7d669d376169f0fbf23009a1a5
#
_cell.length_a   1.000
_cell.length_b   1.000
_cell.length_c   1.000
_cell.angle_alpha   90.00
_cell.angle_beta   90.00
_cell.angle_gamma   90.00
#
_symmetry.space_group_name_H-M   'P 1'
#
loop_
_entity.id
_entity.type
_entity.pdbx_description
1 polymer ?
#
loop_
_entity_poly.entity_id
_entity_poly.type
_entity_poly.pdbx_seq_one_letter_code
_entity_poly.pdbx_strand_id
1 'polypeptide(L)' 'MNNTQENNPRHGVTLEMMLNALVTHYGWEELGRQIDIRCFNHEPSISSSLKFLRRTPWARERVESLYDDTARTNSRIV' A
#
# COMPACT_ATOMS: atom_id res chain seq x y z
N MET A 1 -0.39 23.24 -5.00
CA MET A 1 -0.41 22.66 -4.55
C MET A 1 -1.25 21.83 -4.46
N ASN A 2 -1.59 21.24 -4.19
CA ASN A 2 -2.32 20.46 -4.25
C ASN A 2 -3.08 20.26 -3.23
N ASN A 3 -4.04 20.61 -3.13
CA ASN A 3 -4.83 20.56 -2.18
C ASN A 3 -5.64 19.44 -2.20
N THR A 4 -5.60 18.63 -3.08
CA THR A 4 -6.41 17.47 -3.14
C THR A 4 -6.19 16.58 -2.00
N GLN A 5 -5.19 16.86 -1.20
CA GLN A 5 -4.93 16.00 -0.11
C GLN A 5 -5.76 16.25 1.08
N GLU A 6 -6.51 17.31 1.11
CA GLU A 6 -7.25 17.64 2.29
C GLU A 6 -8.22 16.59 2.71
N ASN A 7 -8.89 15.94 1.78
CA ASN A 7 -9.87 14.92 2.12
C ASN A 7 -9.40 13.54 1.80
N ASN A 8 -8.10 13.38 1.62
CA ASN A 8 -7.54 12.12 1.20
C ASN A 8 -7.06 11.35 2.42
N PRO A 9 -7.49 10.10 2.61
CA PRO A 9 -7.00 9.32 3.75
C PRO A 9 -5.51 9.10 3.74
N ARG A 10 -4.86 9.41 2.61
CA ARG A 10 -3.42 9.30 2.49
C ARG A 10 -2.69 10.60 2.76
N HIS A 11 -3.42 11.62 3.21
CA HIS A 11 -2.80 12.91 3.48
C HIS A 11 -1.66 12.72 4.48
N GLY A 12 -0.46 13.11 4.12
CA GLY A 12 0.70 12.98 4.98
C GLY A 12 1.25 11.57 5.09
N VAL A 13 0.73 10.62 4.30
CA VAL A 13 1.15 9.23 4.39
C VAL A 13 1.94 8.87 3.14
N THR A 14 3.14 8.36 3.32
CA THR A 14 3.98 7.98 2.20
C THR A 14 3.66 6.56 1.73
N LEU A 15 4.17 6.22 0.56
CA LEU A 15 4.01 4.86 0.04
C LEU A 15 4.58 3.83 1.01
N GLU A 16 5.71 4.12 1.61
CA GLU A 16 6.31 3.20 2.57
C GLU A 16 5.40 3.01 3.78
N MET A 17 4.80 4.08 4.26
CA MET A 17 3.89 3.99 5.40
C MET A 17 2.66 3.17 5.04
N MET A 18 2.12 3.36 3.84
CA MET A 18 0.97 2.59 3.39
C MET A 18 1.31 1.11 3.30
N LEU A 19 2.47 0.80 2.74
CA LEU A 19 2.86 -0.59 2.58
C LEU A 19 3.08 -1.24 3.94
N ASN A 20 3.75 -0.56 4.85
CA ASN A 20 3.95 -1.10 6.20
C ASN A 20 2.62 -1.37 6.89
N ALA A 21 1.68 -0.46 6.75
CA ALA A 21 0.36 -0.64 7.36
C ALA A 21 -0.36 -1.84 6.77
N LEU A 22 -0.28 -2.01 5.46
CA LEU A 22 -0.97 -3.12 4.81
C LEU A 22 -0.33 -4.45 5.18
N VAL A 23 0.99 -4.50 5.27
CA VAL A 23 1.67 -5.72 5.68
C VAL A 23 1.32 -6.08 7.11
N THR A 24 1.25 -5.07 7.98
CA THR A 24 0.88 -5.31 9.37
C THR A 24 -0.55 -5.81 9.47
N HIS A 25 -1.43 -5.27 8.67
CA HIS A 25 -2.85 -5.61 8.74
C HIS A 25 -3.14 -6.98 8.11
N TYR A 26 -2.60 -7.23 6.93
CA TYR A 26 -2.92 -8.43 6.17
C TYR A 26 -1.86 -9.53 6.26
N GLY A 27 -0.60 -9.15 6.42
CA GLY A 27 0.51 -10.07 6.24
C GLY A 27 0.85 -10.19 4.76
N TRP A 28 2.06 -10.64 4.48
CA TRP A 28 2.51 -10.73 3.10
C TRP A 28 1.67 -11.71 2.28
N GLU A 29 1.30 -12.82 2.88
CA GLU A 29 0.58 -13.84 2.14
C GLU A 29 -0.75 -13.33 1.64
N GLU A 30 -1.51 -12.70 2.51
CA GLU A 30 -2.82 -12.19 2.11
C GLU A 30 -2.66 -11.00 1.17
N LEU A 31 -1.68 -10.15 1.43
CA LEU A 31 -1.44 -9.01 0.57
C LEU A 31 -1.09 -9.48 -0.84
N GLY A 32 -0.32 -10.53 -0.97
CA GLY A 32 0.03 -11.10 -2.26
C GLY A 32 -1.15 -11.72 -2.98
N ARG A 33 -2.16 -12.17 -2.23
CA ARG A 33 -3.37 -12.66 -2.86
C ARG A 33 -4.19 -11.52 -3.43
N GLN A 34 -4.21 -10.40 -2.73
CA GLN A 34 -5.02 -9.26 -3.17
C GLN A 34 -4.35 -8.49 -4.28
N ILE A 35 -3.04 -8.39 -4.24
CA ILE A 35 -2.28 -7.74 -5.29
C ILE A 35 -1.20 -8.75 -5.71
N ASP A 36 -1.47 -9.44 -6.80
CA ASP A 36 -0.63 -10.55 -7.21
C ASP A 36 0.58 -10.06 -7.96
N ILE A 37 1.59 -9.64 -7.23
CA ILE A 37 2.86 -9.22 -7.83
C ILE A 37 3.98 -10.02 -7.15
N ARG A 38 5.05 -10.20 -7.89
CA ARG A 38 6.11 -11.08 -7.46
C ARG A 38 6.76 -10.62 -6.16
N CYS A 39 6.93 -9.31 -6.01
CA CYS A 39 7.61 -8.80 -4.82
C CYS A 39 6.82 -9.01 -3.55
N PHE A 40 5.54 -9.36 -3.65
CA PHE A 40 4.74 -9.70 -2.48
C PHE A 40 4.67 -11.21 -2.27
N ASN A 41 4.95 -11.98 -3.31
CA ASN A 41 4.76 -13.43 -3.27
C ASN A 41 6.05 -14.24 -3.26
N HIS A 42 7.19 -13.58 -3.46
CA HIS A 42 8.45 -14.29 -3.52
C HIS A 42 9.47 -13.54 -2.66
N GLU A 43 9.83 -14.10 -1.54
CA GLU A 43 10.78 -13.52 -0.60
C GLU A 43 10.48 -12.05 -0.35
N PRO A 44 9.26 -11.75 0.11
CA PRO A 44 8.84 -10.37 0.20
C PRO A 44 9.62 -9.56 1.24
N SER A 45 9.82 -8.29 0.90
CA SER A 45 10.40 -7.35 1.84
C SER A 45 9.88 -5.97 1.49
N ILE A 46 9.90 -5.08 2.47
CA ILE A 46 9.46 -3.70 2.24
C ILE A 46 10.36 -3.04 1.19
N SER A 47 11.66 -3.23 1.33
CA SER A 47 12.62 -2.58 0.45
C SER A 47 12.44 -2.97 -1.01
N SER A 48 12.37 -4.27 -1.29
CA SER A 48 12.24 -4.71 -2.68
C SER A 48 10.88 -4.33 -3.25
N SER A 49 9.86 -4.37 -2.41
CA SER A 49 8.52 -3.99 -2.86
C SER A 49 8.46 -2.51 -3.21
N LEU A 50 9.07 -1.65 -2.41
CA LEU A 50 9.09 -0.23 -2.72
C LEU A 50 9.81 0.06 -4.02
N LYS A 51 10.91 -0.62 -4.27
CA LYS A 51 11.62 -0.45 -5.53
C LYS A 51 10.72 -0.74 -6.71
N PHE A 52 10.01 -1.86 -6.65
CA PHE A 52 9.13 -2.26 -7.73
C PHE A 52 7.98 -1.27 -7.89
N LEU A 53 7.37 -0.91 -6.77
CA LEU A 53 6.18 -0.04 -6.81
C LEU A 53 6.52 1.35 -7.33
N ARG A 54 7.70 1.85 -7.02
CA ARG A 54 8.09 3.17 -7.49
C ARG A 54 8.27 3.23 -9.00
N ARG A 55 8.52 2.08 -9.63
CA ARG A 55 8.72 2.02 -11.06
C ARG A 55 7.49 1.52 -11.80
N THR A 56 6.47 1.09 -11.09
CA THR A 56 5.33 0.40 -11.71
C THR A 56 4.04 1.07 -11.28
N PRO A 57 3.61 2.11 -12.00
CA PRO A 57 2.45 2.90 -11.58
C PRO A 57 1.18 2.10 -11.34
N TRP A 58 0.87 1.10 -12.17
CA TRP A 58 -0.36 0.35 -11.99
C TRP A 58 -0.34 -0.41 -10.65
N ALA A 59 0.82 -0.94 -10.28
CA ALA A 59 0.93 -1.68 -9.01
C ALA A 59 0.86 -0.73 -7.83
N ARG A 60 1.51 0.42 -7.96
CA ARG A 60 1.44 1.41 -6.90
C ARG A 60 0.02 1.88 -6.68
N GLU A 61 -0.72 2.07 -7.77
CA GLU A 61 -2.12 2.49 -7.65
C GLU A 61 -2.96 1.43 -6.96
N ARG A 62 -2.66 0.15 -7.21
CA ARG A 62 -3.37 -0.93 -6.54
C ARG A 62 -3.11 -0.90 -5.04
N VAL A 63 -1.88 -0.64 -4.65
CA VAL A 63 -1.53 -0.52 -3.24
C VAL A 63 -2.26 0.66 -2.61
N GLU A 64 -2.25 1.78 -3.29
CA GLU A 64 -2.91 2.98 -2.77
C GLU A 64 -4.42 2.78 -2.64
N SER A 65 -5.03 2.14 -3.62
CA SER A 65 -6.46 1.85 -3.56
C SER A 65 -6.79 0.92 -2.42
N LEU A 66 -5.99 -0.12 -2.24
CA LEU A 66 -6.22 -1.06 -1.15
C LEU A 66 -6.06 -0.37 0.20
N TYR A 67 -5.05 0.50 0.31
CA TYR A 67 -4.85 1.24 1.54
C TYR A 67 -6.06 2.14 1.83
N ASP A 68 -6.54 2.85 0.82
CA ASP A 68 -7.68 3.74 1.00
C ASP A 68 -8.92 2.96 1.45
N ASP A 69 -9.18 1.83 0.80
CA ASP A 69 -10.32 0.99 1.15
C ASP A 69 -10.19 0.47 2.57
N THR A 70 -9.02 -0.01 2.92
CA THR A 70 -8.79 -0.57 4.25
C THR A 70 -8.90 0.51 5.31
N ALA A 71 -8.38 1.69 5.03
CA ALA A 71 -8.44 2.79 5.99
C ALA A 71 -9.87 3.26 6.21
N ARG A 72 -10.69 3.22 5.16
CA ARG A 72 -12.09 3.63 5.31
C ARG A 72 -12.89 2.65 6.13
N THR A 73 -12.58 1.36 5.97
CA THR A 73 -13.38 0.34 6.64
C THR A 73 -12.77 -0.10 7.96
N ASN A 74 -11.52 0.27 8.23
CA ASN A 74 -10.86 -0.14 9.45
C ASN A 74 -9.97 0.98 9.94
N SER A 75 -10.51 1.81 10.84
CA SER A 75 -9.81 3.00 11.28
C SER A 75 -8.53 2.70 12.06
N ARG A 76 -8.33 1.46 12.48
CA ARG A 76 -7.12 1.16 13.23
C ARG A 76 -5.88 1.13 12.38
N ILE A 77 -6.02 1.05 11.07
CA ILE A 77 -4.88 0.93 10.21
C ILE A 77 -4.27 2.28 9.87
N VAL A 78 -4.97 3.35 10.12
CA VAL A 78 -4.45 4.69 9.79
C VAL A 78 -3.89 5.43 10.98
#